data_65de1b2a5808348d8294278ebd81a8fb
#
_entry.id   65de1b2a5808348d8294278ebd81a8fb
#
_cell.length_a   1.000
_cell.length_b   1.000
_cell.length_c   1.000
_cell.angle_alpha   90.00
_cell.angle_beta   90.00
_cell.angle_gamma   90.00
#
_symmetry.space_group_name_H-M   'P 1'
#
loop_
_entity.id
_entity.type
_entity.pdbx_description
1 polymer ?
#
loop_
_entity_poly.entity_id
_entity_poly.type
_entity_poly.pdbx_seq_one_letter_code
_entity_poly.pdbx_strand_id
1 'polypeptide(L)'
;MSMVRVLVGTRKGAFILTSDGKREKWDVSGPHFAGWEIYHLKGSPVEPNRIYASQTSGWFGQIIQRSDDGGKTWHQPGTPAGEPTTAPDGSPKAESNKFVYDTSSETGKPLTTHQFYDGTQHPWEFKRVWHLEPSLTDPDTVYAGIEDAAIFRSTDGAKNWQELSGLRGHGTGPKWQPGAGGMCLHTIILDPSNPKRIYIAISAAGAFRTDDGGATWKPINKGLHSQYIPDPNAEVGHCVHHVAMSPKRPGVLFMQKHWDVMRSDDAGDNWKEVSGNLPTDFGFVIDVHAHEPETIYVVPIKSDSEHFVPDGKLRVYRSRSGGNEWEALTKGLPQSNCYVNVLRDAMAVDRLDKCGIYFGTSGGQVYASADAGDSWNAIVRDLPGVLSVEVQTIE
;
A
#
# COMPACT_ATOMS: atom_id res chain seq x y z
N MET A 1 11.88 4.84 -26.13
CA MET A 1 10.39 4.70 -26.17
C MET A 1 9.95 4.38 -24.78
N SER A 2 9.08 5.19 -24.23
CA SER A 2 8.54 4.97 -22.89
C SER A 2 7.83 3.63 -22.80
N MET A 3 7.95 2.97 -21.67
CA MET A 3 7.31 1.69 -21.34
C MET A 3 6.60 1.81 -20.00
N VAL A 4 5.49 1.11 -19.85
CA VAL A 4 4.79 0.96 -18.57
C VAL A 4 4.89 -0.49 -18.13
N ARG A 5 5.25 -0.68 -16.88
CA ARG A 5 5.23 -1.97 -16.19
C ARG A 5 4.27 -1.91 -15.03
N VAL A 6 3.22 -2.73 -15.07
CA VAL A 6 2.25 -2.89 -13.98
C VAL A 6 2.63 -4.13 -13.19
N LEU A 7 2.85 -3.95 -11.90
CA LEU A 7 3.28 -4.98 -10.95
C LEU A 7 2.07 -5.41 -10.14
N VAL A 8 1.68 -6.68 -10.22
CA VAL A 8 0.43 -7.19 -9.63
C VAL A 8 0.73 -8.28 -8.61
N GLY A 9 0.46 -7.97 -7.35
CA GLY A 9 0.47 -8.93 -6.26
C GLY A 9 -0.88 -9.62 -6.11
N THR A 10 -0.88 -10.95 -5.99
CA THR A 10 -2.10 -11.73 -5.86
C THR A 10 -2.01 -12.77 -4.74
N ARG A 11 -3.15 -13.40 -4.44
CA ARG A 11 -3.21 -14.49 -3.46
C ARG A 11 -2.44 -15.76 -3.85
N LYS A 12 -1.97 -15.89 -5.10
CA LYS A 12 -1.29 -17.11 -5.58
C LYS A 12 -0.17 -16.82 -6.57
N GLY A 13 0.58 -15.76 -6.34
CA GLY A 13 1.74 -15.38 -7.15
C GLY A 13 1.74 -13.91 -7.52
N ALA A 14 2.83 -13.47 -8.14
CA ALA A 14 2.95 -12.15 -8.73
C ALA A 14 2.86 -12.23 -10.26
N PHE A 15 2.36 -11.15 -10.86
CA PHE A 15 2.32 -10.99 -12.31
C PHE A 15 2.91 -9.64 -12.69
N ILE A 16 3.61 -9.60 -13.80
CA ILE A 16 4.20 -8.39 -14.38
C ILE A 16 3.59 -8.19 -15.75
N LEU A 17 2.89 -7.07 -15.94
CA LEU A 17 2.28 -6.72 -17.20
C LEU A 17 3.07 -5.57 -17.81
N THR A 18 3.51 -5.70 -19.05
CA THR A 18 4.32 -4.68 -19.72
C THR A 18 3.65 -4.22 -21.00
N SER A 19 3.75 -2.92 -21.27
CA SER A 19 3.27 -2.29 -22.50
C SER A 19 4.22 -1.17 -22.93
N ASP A 20 4.19 -0.83 -24.19
CA ASP A 20 4.79 0.41 -24.67
C ASP A 20 3.99 1.64 -24.17
N GLY A 21 4.49 2.84 -24.46
CA GLY A 21 3.82 4.08 -24.04
C GLY A 21 2.42 4.30 -24.61
N LYS A 22 1.97 3.50 -25.60
CA LYS A 22 0.60 3.55 -26.11
C LYS A 22 -0.40 2.82 -25.22
N ARG A 23 0.08 1.81 -24.45
CA ARG A 23 -0.75 1.05 -23.49
C ARG A 23 -1.93 0.31 -24.13
N GLU A 24 -1.78 -0.06 -25.41
CA GLU A 24 -2.82 -0.76 -26.20
C GLU A 24 -2.69 -2.30 -26.11
N LYS A 25 -1.44 -2.79 -25.99
CA LYS A 25 -1.14 -4.22 -25.93
C LYS A 25 -0.30 -4.51 -24.69
N TRP A 26 -0.56 -5.63 -24.06
CA TRP A 26 0.05 -6.02 -22.81
C TRP A 26 0.63 -7.42 -22.89
N ASP A 27 1.89 -7.55 -22.55
CA ASP A 27 2.54 -8.83 -22.32
C ASP A 27 2.41 -9.17 -20.84
N VAL A 28 2.00 -10.39 -20.52
CA VAL A 28 1.80 -10.86 -19.15
C VAL A 28 2.85 -11.90 -18.81
N SER A 29 3.65 -11.64 -17.79
CA SER A 29 4.64 -12.57 -17.22
C SER A 29 4.17 -13.02 -15.84
N GLY A 30 4.34 -14.31 -15.54
CA GLY A 30 3.93 -14.94 -14.29
C GLY A 30 3.15 -16.23 -14.48
N PRO A 31 2.69 -16.87 -13.38
CA PRO A 31 2.89 -16.45 -11.99
C PRO A 31 4.34 -16.62 -11.50
N HIS A 32 4.94 -15.53 -11.02
CA HIS A 32 6.15 -15.63 -10.20
C HIS A 32 5.73 -16.07 -8.79
N PHE A 33 6.53 -16.91 -8.13
CA PHE A 33 6.21 -17.43 -6.78
C PHE A 33 4.87 -18.17 -6.72
N ALA A 34 4.61 -19.04 -7.69
CA ALA A 34 3.34 -19.73 -7.85
C ALA A 34 2.84 -20.38 -6.54
N GLY A 35 1.60 -20.08 -6.17
CA GLY A 35 0.96 -20.61 -4.97
C GLY A 35 1.15 -19.78 -3.70
N TRP A 36 2.07 -18.80 -3.68
CA TRP A 36 2.30 -17.92 -2.53
C TRP A 36 1.47 -16.64 -2.61
N GLU A 37 1.08 -16.11 -1.48
CA GLU A 37 0.52 -14.76 -1.41
C GLU A 37 1.63 -13.72 -1.60
N ILE A 38 1.40 -12.79 -2.52
CA ILE A 38 2.26 -11.63 -2.74
C ILE A 38 1.46 -10.41 -2.33
N TYR A 39 1.68 -9.95 -1.09
CA TYR A 39 0.96 -8.80 -0.55
C TYR A 39 1.31 -7.51 -1.27
N HIS A 40 2.59 -7.34 -1.59
CA HIS A 40 3.05 -6.16 -2.29
C HIS A 40 4.28 -6.45 -3.13
N LEU A 41 4.38 -5.82 -4.28
CA LEU A 41 5.63 -5.76 -5.03
C LEU A 41 5.76 -4.38 -5.65
N LYS A 42 6.97 -3.80 -5.58
CA LYS A 42 7.23 -2.43 -6.02
C LYS A 42 8.58 -2.30 -6.65
N GLY A 43 8.64 -1.58 -7.76
CA GLY A 43 9.88 -1.28 -8.47
C GLY A 43 10.56 -0.04 -7.93
N SER A 44 11.89 -0.05 -7.95
CA SER A 44 12.68 1.13 -7.58
C SER A 44 12.44 2.28 -8.58
N PRO A 45 12.24 3.51 -8.12
CA PRO A 45 12.11 4.67 -9.00
C PRO A 45 13.47 5.14 -9.58
N VAL A 46 14.60 4.70 -9.02
CA VAL A 46 15.95 5.10 -9.43
C VAL A 46 16.74 4.00 -10.12
N GLU A 47 16.35 2.73 -9.94
CA GLU A 47 16.91 1.57 -10.66
C GLU A 47 15.73 0.78 -11.30
N PRO A 48 15.37 1.09 -12.55
CA PRO A 48 14.15 0.56 -13.18
C PRO A 48 14.08 -0.98 -13.27
N ASN A 49 15.23 -1.66 -13.24
CA ASN A 49 15.29 -3.12 -13.26
C ASN A 49 15.14 -3.76 -11.89
N ARG A 50 15.24 -2.99 -10.81
CA ARG A 50 15.11 -3.49 -9.45
C ARG A 50 13.66 -3.49 -9.00
N ILE A 51 13.19 -4.67 -8.59
CA ILE A 51 11.85 -4.89 -8.06
C ILE A 51 11.98 -5.69 -6.76
N TYR A 52 11.23 -5.30 -5.75
CA TYR A 52 11.10 -6.05 -4.50
C TYR A 52 9.70 -6.66 -4.42
N ALA A 53 9.60 -7.87 -3.85
CA ALA A 53 8.33 -8.56 -3.64
C ALA A 53 8.24 -9.15 -2.23
N SER A 54 7.07 -8.98 -1.60
CA SER A 54 6.72 -9.54 -0.30
C SER A 54 6.00 -10.86 -0.51
N GLN A 55 6.73 -11.98 -0.41
CA GLN A 55 6.23 -13.34 -0.55
C GLN A 55 5.92 -13.91 0.82
N THR A 56 4.68 -14.32 1.07
CA THR A 56 4.27 -14.84 2.38
C THR A 56 3.43 -16.11 2.28
N SER A 57 3.46 -16.90 3.34
CA SER A 57 2.63 -18.07 3.52
C SER A 57 2.38 -18.30 5.01
N GLY A 58 1.18 -18.70 5.38
CA GLY A 58 0.87 -19.10 6.75
C GLY A 58 1.63 -20.34 7.24
N TRP A 59 2.22 -21.12 6.31
CA TRP A 59 2.98 -22.33 6.63
C TRP A 59 4.49 -22.12 6.62
N PHE A 60 5.00 -21.33 5.66
CA PHE A 60 6.44 -21.19 5.41
C PHE A 60 6.99 -19.81 5.79
N GLY A 61 6.12 -18.91 6.32
CA GLY A 61 6.52 -17.58 6.79
C GLY A 61 6.70 -16.56 5.67
N GLN A 62 7.53 -15.57 5.92
CA GLN A 62 7.77 -14.41 5.08
C GLN A 62 9.11 -14.52 4.38
N ILE A 63 9.15 -14.15 3.09
CA ILE A 63 10.35 -14.05 2.27
C ILE A 63 10.29 -12.71 1.52
N ILE A 64 11.39 -11.97 1.52
CA ILE A 64 11.59 -10.84 0.61
C ILE A 64 12.35 -11.34 -0.60
N GLN A 65 11.79 -11.12 -1.77
CA GLN A 65 12.43 -11.41 -3.06
C GLN A 65 12.88 -10.12 -3.72
N ARG A 66 14.01 -10.17 -4.43
CA ARG A 66 14.51 -9.07 -5.25
C ARG A 66 14.82 -9.56 -6.66
N SER A 67 14.46 -8.76 -7.64
CA SER A 67 14.90 -8.86 -9.02
C SER A 67 15.77 -7.66 -9.36
N ASP A 68 16.82 -7.86 -10.13
CA ASP A 68 17.69 -6.80 -10.69
C ASP A 68 17.65 -6.78 -12.22
N ASP A 69 16.70 -7.51 -12.84
CA ASP A 69 16.55 -7.65 -14.30
C ASP A 69 15.11 -7.42 -14.80
N GLY A 70 14.33 -6.65 -14.01
CA GLY A 70 12.97 -6.30 -14.37
C GLY A 70 11.95 -7.41 -14.16
N GLY A 71 12.22 -8.33 -13.23
CA GLY A 71 11.33 -9.42 -12.86
C GLY A 71 11.55 -10.71 -13.63
N LYS A 72 12.60 -10.83 -14.41
CA LYS A 72 12.91 -12.06 -15.14
C LYS A 72 13.47 -13.14 -14.23
N THR A 73 14.37 -12.76 -13.33
CA THR A 73 14.92 -13.64 -12.29
C THR A 73 14.76 -13.02 -10.90
N TRP A 74 14.71 -13.88 -9.88
CA TRP A 74 14.47 -13.49 -8.51
C TRP A 74 15.44 -14.19 -7.56
N HIS A 75 15.82 -13.51 -6.48
CA HIS A 75 16.65 -14.07 -5.42
C HIS A 75 16.27 -13.49 -4.06
N GLN A 76 16.62 -14.21 -2.99
CA GLN A 76 16.46 -13.75 -1.61
C GLN A 76 17.71 -12.95 -1.23
N PRO A 77 17.63 -11.63 -0.97
CA PRO A 77 18.78 -10.84 -0.55
C PRO A 77 19.36 -11.33 0.79
N GLY A 78 20.70 -11.33 0.89
CA GLY A 78 21.39 -11.74 2.12
C GLY A 78 21.52 -13.25 2.34
N THR A 79 21.02 -14.09 1.42
CA THR A 79 21.37 -15.51 1.40
C THR A 79 22.78 -15.64 0.81
N PRO A 80 23.75 -16.23 1.54
CA PRO A 80 25.09 -16.43 1.02
C PRO A 80 25.11 -17.25 -0.26
N ALA A 81 26.04 -16.97 -1.14
CA ALA A 81 26.21 -17.75 -2.37
C ALA A 81 26.52 -19.21 -2.03
N GLY A 82 25.74 -20.16 -2.60
CA GLY A 82 25.86 -21.58 -2.33
C GLY A 82 25.09 -22.10 -1.12
N GLU A 83 24.52 -21.22 -0.30
CA GLU A 83 23.59 -21.63 0.75
C GLU A 83 22.24 -22.02 0.13
N PRO A 84 21.60 -23.11 0.64
CA PRO A 84 20.29 -23.49 0.14
C PRO A 84 19.26 -22.39 0.47
N THR A 85 18.51 -21.95 -0.53
CA THR A 85 17.35 -21.08 -0.36
C THR A 85 16.10 -21.87 0.07
N THR A 86 16.25 -23.18 0.23
CA THR A 86 15.19 -24.11 0.64
C THR A 86 15.56 -24.81 1.95
N ALA A 87 14.55 -25.13 2.73
CA ALA A 87 14.68 -26.04 3.86
C ALA A 87 14.87 -27.51 3.38
N PRO A 88 15.27 -28.45 4.24
CA PRO A 88 15.46 -29.86 3.87
C PRO A 88 14.24 -30.54 3.24
N ASP A 89 13.04 -30.05 3.49
CA ASP A 89 11.77 -30.52 2.91
C ASP A 89 11.46 -29.90 1.53
N GLY A 90 12.37 -29.09 0.99
CA GLY A 90 12.21 -28.41 -0.30
C GLY A 90 11.44 -27.08 -0.24
N SER A 91 10.92 -26.67 0.92
CA SER A 91 10.25 -25.38 1.08
C SER A 91 11.26 -24.23 1.11
N PRO A 92 10.90 -23.02 0.63
CA PRO A 92 11.75 -21.84 0.76
C PRO A 92 12.01 -21.51 2.23
N LYS A 93 13.24 -21.11 2.56
CA LYS A 93 13.58 -20.63 3.90
C LYS A 93 12.91 -19.29 4.17
N ALA A 94 12.15 -19.22 5.24
CA ALA A 94 11.52 -17.96 5.67
C ALA A 94 12.55 -16.95 6.21
N GLU A 95 12.28 -15.67 5.98
CA GLU A 95 13.10 -14.55 6.42
C GLU A 95 12.51 -13.79 7.63
N SER A 96 11.46 -14.33 8.26
CA SER A 96 10.77 -13.68 9.38
C SER A 96 11.70 -13.28 10.54
N ASN A 97 12.79 -14.00 10.72
CA ASN A 97 13.82 -13.70 11.72
C ASN A 97 14.67 -12.45 11.39
N LYS A 98 14.59 -11.92 10.18
CA LYS A 98 15.27 -10.67 9.80
C LYS A 98 14.53 -9.42 10.30
N PHE A 99 13.24 -9.55 10.60
CA PHE A 99 12.40 -8.47 11.13
C PHE A 99 12.30 -8.60 12.65
N VAL A 100 13.35 -8.20 13.34
CA VAL A 100 13.44 -8.29 14.79
C VAL A 100 12.98 -6.96 15.40
N TYR A 101 11.87 -7.01 16.14
CA TYR A 101 11.37 -5.84 16.85
C TYR A 101 12.33 -5.41 17.96
N ASP A 102 12.59 -4.11 18.02
CA ASP A 102 13.31 -3.50 19.13
C ASP A 102 12.49 -3.65 20.42
N THR A 103 13.11 -4.16 21.45
CA THR A 103 12.48 -4.36 22.77
C THR A 103 12.81 -3.25 23.76
N SER A 104 13.68 -2.32 23.38
CA SER A 104 14.07 -1.17 24.18
C SER A 104 13.56 0.14 23.59
N SER A 105 13.14 1.08 24.44
CA SER A 105 12.89 2.47 24.05
C SER A 105 14.08 3.34 24.44
N GLU A 106 14.18 4.54 23.87
CA GLU A 106 15.16 5.57 24.31
C GLU A 106 15.03 5.91 25.80
N THR A 107 13.85 5.71 26.37
CA THR A 107 13.60 5.90 27.80
C THR A 107 13.95 4.67 28.64
N GLY A 108 14.48 3.60 28.05
CA GLY A 108 14.81 2.33 28.72
C GLY A 108 13.58 1.50 29.12
N LYS A 109 12.38 1.90 28.69
CA LYS A 109 11.15 1.09 28.92
C LYS A 109 10.96 0.10 27.75
N PRO A 110 10.52 -1.13 28.03
CA PRO A 110 10.22 -2.09 26.99
C PRO A 110 9.11 -1.58 26.04
N LEU A 111 9.27 -1.75 24.73
CA LEU A 111 8.22 -1.54 23.72
C LEU A 111 7.40 -2.83 23.61
N THR A 112 6.46 -3.04 24.53
CA THR A 112 6.03 -4.39 24.83
C THR A 112 4.65 -4.78 24.31
N THR A 113 3.69 -3.85 24.17
CA THR A 113 2.30 -4.26 23.93
C THR A 113 1.52 -3.28 23.06
N HIS A 114 0.52 -3.83 22.37
CA HIS A 114 -0.59 -3.12 21.78
C HIS A 114 -1.92 -3.64 22.38
N GLN A 115 -3.03 -2.98 22.11
CA GLN A 115 -4.35 -3.40 22.58
C GLN A 115 -4.98 -4.38 21.57
N PHE A 116 -5.80 -5.31 22.05
CA PHE A 116 -6.70 -6.13 21.25
C PHE A 116 -8.17 -5.69 21.40
N TYR A 117 -9.11 -6.26 20.63
CA TYR A 117 -10.53 -5.85 20.62
C TYR A 117 -11.23 -5.97 21.97
N ASP A 118 -10.80 -6.90 22.81
CA ASP A 118 -11.35 -7.13 24.16
C ASP A 118 -10.72 -6.21 25.22
N GLY A 119 -9.83 -5.30 24.80
CA GLY A 119 -9.10 -4.38 25.67
C GLY A 119 -7.85 -4.98 26.33
N THR A 120 -7.56 -6.26 26.09
CA THR A 120 -6.34 -6.90 26.63
C THR A 120 -5.08 -6.42 25.87
N GLN A 121 -3.94 -6.44 26.57
CA GLN A 121 -2.67 -6.08 26.00
C GLN A 121 -1.96 -7.32 25.44
N HIS A 122 -1.50 -7.23 24.20
CA HIS A 122 -0.80 -8.28 23.48
C HIS A 122 0.63 -7.84 23.13
N PRO A 123 1.61 -8.76 23.13
CA PRO A 123 2.95 -8.45 22.65
C PRO A 123 2.92 -8.16 21.14
N TRP A 124 3.91 -7.38 20.68
CA TRP A 124 4.15 -7.20 19.25
C TRP A 124 4.68 -8.50 18.65
N GLU A 125 4.03 -8.97 17.60
CA GLU A 125 4.40 -10.19 16.89
C GLU A 125 4.56 -9.91 15.40
N PHE A 126 5.67 -10.36 14.82
CA PHE A 126 5.84 -10.30 13.37
C PHE A 126 4.92 -11.32 12.71
N LYS A 127 4.08 -10.86 11.76
CA LYS A 127 3.18 -11.72 10.99
C LYS A 127 3.54 -11.74 9.51
N ARG A 128 3.70 -10.57 8.90
CA ARG A 128 4.02 -10.42 7.47
C ARG A 128 4.45 -9.00 7.10
N VAL A 129 5.03 -8.87 5.92
CA VAL A 129 5.29 -7.58 5.28
C VAL A 129 4.10 -7.21 4.39
N TRP A 130 3.47 -6.08 4.69
CA TRP A 130 2.34 -5.55 3.93
C TRP A 130 2.74 -4.64 2.79
N HIS A 131 3.74 -3.81 2.98
CA HIS A 131 4.14 -2.78 2.04
C HIS A 131 5.67 -2.70 1.93
N LEU A 132 6.17 -2.54 0.72
CA LEU A 132 7.58 -2.30 0.42
C LEU A 132 7.69 -0.96 -0.32
N GLU A 133 8.49 -0.03 0.18
CA GLU A 133 8.68 1.28 -0.42
C GLU A 133 10.15 1.54 -0.69
N PRO A 134 10.63 1.37 -1.94
CA PRO A 134 11.99 1.74 -2.32
C PRO A 134 12.22 3.25 -2.22
N SER A 135 13.42 3.62 -1.81
CA SER A 135 13.84 5.02 -1.71
C SER A 135 13.75 5.77 -3.05
N LEU A 136 13.43 7.05 -2.97
CA LEU A 136 13.37 7.94 -4.14
C LEU A 136 14.74 8.33 -4.71
N THR A 137 15.84 8.04 -3.99
CA THR A 137 17.17 8.55 -4.33
C THR A 137 18.29 7.52 -4.23
N ASP A 138 18.09 6.43 -3.48
CA ASP A 138 19.11 5.41 -3.22
C ASP A 138 18.52 4.01 -3.56
N PRO A 139 19.07 3.32 -4.57
CA PRO A 139 18.54 2.02 -5.01
C PRO A 139 18.68 0.90 -3.97
N ASP A 140 19.58 1.03 -3.00
CA ASP A 140 19.81 0.02 -1.97
C ASP A 140 18.98 0.27 -0.69
N THR A 141 18.34 1.43 -0.57
CA THR A 141 17.43 1.72 0.53
C THR A 141 16.00 1.34 0.20
N VAL A 142 15.37 0.54 1.08
CA VAL A 142 13.96 0.15 0.98
C VAL A 142 13.35 0.10 2.38
N TYR A 143 12.09 0.51 2.48
CA TYR A 143 11.30 0.45 3.71
C TYR A 143 10.28 -0.68 3.64
N ALA A 144 9.94 -1.26 4.78
CA ALA A 144 8.94 -2.31 4.92
C ALA A 144 7.94 -1.97 6.02
N GLY A 145 6.66 -1.99 5.66
CA GLY A 145 5.54 -1.89 6.59
C GLY A 145 5.07 -3.28 7.00
N ILE A 146 4.96 -3.49 8.30
CA ILE A 146 4.80 -4.82 8.92
C ILE A 146 3.44 -4.95 9.61
N GLU A 147 2.95 -6.16 9.71
CA GLU A 147 1.93 -6.61 10.68
C GLU A 147 2.63 -7.48 11.76
N ASP A 148 2.48 -7.23 13.06
CA ASP A 148 1.86 -6.09 13.73
C ASP A 148 2.64 -4.81 13.45
N ALA A 149 1.94 -3.70 13.42
CA ALA A 149 2.46 -2.45 12.87
C ALA A 149 3.83 -2.02 13.40
N ALA A 150 4.81 -2.07 12.52
CA ALA A 150 6.14 -1.49 12.68
C ALA A 150 6.66 -1.08 11.29
N ILE A 151 7.65 -0.22 11.26
CA ILE A 151 8.36 0.15 10.02
C ILE A 151 9.83 -0.24 10.15
N PHE A 152 10.32 -0.93 9.13
CA PHE A 152 11.73 -1.31 9.01
C PHE A 152 12.37 -0.64 7.81
N ARG A 153 13.67 -0.46 7.87
CA ARG A 153 14.48 0.07 6.78
C ARG A 153 15.67 -0.86 6.53
N SER A 154 15.93 -1.15 5.27
CA SER A 154 17.18 -1.71 4.77
C SER A 154 17.94 -0.62 4.01
N THR A 155 19.26 -0.62 4.10
CA THR A 155 20.16 0.26 3.34
C THR A 155 21.18 -0.52 2.52
N ASP A 156 20.94 -1.82 2.33
CA ASP A 156 21.85 -2.74 1.63
C ASP A 156 21.10 -3.66 0.64
N GLY A 157 20.00 -3.16 0.09
CA GLY A 157 19.21 -3.86 -0.92
C GLY A 157 18.39 -5.02 -0.37
N ALA A 158 17.83 -4.85 0.80
CA ALA A 158 17.00 -5.80 1.54
C ALA A 158 17.77 -7.01 2.13
N LYS A 159 19.09 -6.92 2.30
CA LYS A 159 19.87 -7.99 2.95
C LYS A 159 19.68 -8.00 4.47
N ASN A 160 19.70 -6.81 5.08
CA ASN A 160 19.48 -6.63 6.51
C ASN A 160 18.41 -5.57 6.75
N TRP A 161 17.69 -5.73 7.86
CA TRP A 161 16.58 -4.85 8.21
C TRP A 161 16.75 -4.32 9.63
N GLN A 162 16.52 -3.03 9.80
CA GLN A 162 16.53 -2.35 11.10
C GLN A 162 15.18 -1.69 11.31
N GLU A 163 14.58 -1.91 12.48
CA GLU A 163 13.36 -1.20 12.86
C GLU A 163 13.66 0.30 13.10
N LEU A 164 12.75 1.14 12.62
CA LEU A 164 12.65 2.55 13.00
C LEU A 164 11.79 2.63 14.26
N SER A 165 12.36 2.24 15.39
CA SER A 165 11.65 1.96 16.64
C SER A 165 10.99 3.19 17.29
N GLY A 166 11.34 4.40 16.85
CA GLY A 166 10.68 5.64 17.26
C GLY A 166 9.17 5.66 17.02
N LEU A 167 8.66 4.88 16.06
CA LEU A 167 7.22 4.75 15.81
C LEU A 167 6.51 4.08 17.01
N ARG A 168 6.91 2.89 17.37
CA ARG A 168 6.34 2.19 18.54
C ARG A 168 6.75 2.86 19.84
N GLY A 169 7.91 3.54 19.85
CA GLY A 169 8.41 4.35 20.96
C GLY A 169 7.62 5.62 21.25
N HIS A 170 6.69 6.02 20.37
CA HIS A 170 5.82 7.19 20.59
C HIS A 170 5.00 7.12 21.90
N GLY A 171 4.77 5.92 22.43
CA GLY A 171 4.08 5.73 23.70
C GLY A 171 2.56 5.55 23.59
N THR A 172 1.96 5.67 22.40
CA THR A 172 0.54 5.42 22.16
C THR A 172 0.24 3.97 21.77
N GLY A 173 1.27 3.13 21.55
CA GLY A 173 1.16 1.72 21.17
C GLY A 173 0.12 0.92 21.99
N PRO A 174 0.04 1.06 23.33
CA PRO A 174 -0.96 0.37 24.15
C PRO A 174 -2.42 0.70 23.79
N LYS A 175 -2.67 1.74 23.00
CA LYS A 175 -4.00 2.13 22.48
C LYS A 175 -4.23 1.70 21.03
N TRP A 176 -3.23 1.11 20.36
CA TRP A 176 -3.39 0.62 19.00
C TRP A 176 -4.04 -0.74 19.03
N GLN A 177 -4.97 -0.97 18.14
CA GLN A 177 -5.65 -2.27 18.00
C GLN A 177 -5.72 -2.69 16.54
N PRO A 178 -5.75 -4.00 16.23
CA PRO A 178 -5.91 -4.45 14.86
C PRO A 178 -7.26 -4.01 14.28
N GLY A 179 -7.29 -3.72 13.00
CA GLY A 179 -8.51 -3.73 12.20
C GLY A 179 -8.92 -5.17 11.89
N ALA A 180 -10.06 -5.39 11.22
CA ALA A 180 -10.52 -6.73 10.82
C ALA A 180 -9.50 -7.48 9.92
N GLY A 181 -8.63 -6.76 9.22
CA GLY A 181 -7.54 -7.29 8.40
C GLY A 181 -6.20 -7.41 9.10
N GLY A 182 -6.13 -7.17 10.42
CA GLY A 182 -4.89 -7.11 11.21
C GLY A 182 -4.42 -5.69 11.49
N MET A 183 -3.39 -5.54 12.32
CA MET A 183 -2.76 -4.25 12.59
C MET A 183 -1.63 -4.02 11.59
N CYS A 184 -2.01 -3.70 10.37
CA CYS A 184 -1.09 -3.61 9.25
C CYS A 184 -0.65 -2.17 8.99
N LEU A 185 0.67 -1.96 8.89
CA LEU A 185 1.26 -0.77 8.31
C LEU A 185 1.32 -0.97 6.80
N HIS A 186 0.30 -0.45 6.11
CA HIS A 186 0.05 -0.71 4.69
C HIS A 186 0.39 0.46 3.76
N THR A 187 0.69 1.64 4.30
CA THR A 187 1.04 2.82 3.49
C THR A 187 2.34 3.41 4.01
N ILE A 188 3.29 3.62 3.11
CA ILE A 188 4.53 4.38 3.34
C ILE A 188 4.66 5.36 2.18
N ILE A 189 4.78 6.66 2.49
CA ILE A 189 4.98 7.71 1.49
C ILE A 189 6.25 8.48 1.84
N LEU A 190 7.22 8.48 0.93
CA LEU A 190 8.43 9.27 1.04
C LEU A 190 8.19 10.64 0.40
N ASP A 191 8.46 11.70 1.14
CA ASP A 191 8.24 13.07 0.65
C ASP A 191 9.38 13.48 -0.32
N PRO A 192 9.09 13.72 -1.61
CA PRO A 192 10.12 14.09 -2.57
C PRO A 192 10.74 15.47 -2.31
N SER A 193 10.11 16.32 -1.51
CA SER A 193 10.61 17.64 -1.14
C SER A 193 11.43 17.66 0.15
N ASN A 194 11.32 16.59 0.96
CA ASN A 194 12.03 16.46 2.23
C ASN A 194 12.44 15.00 2.48
N PRO A 195 13.70 14.62 2.25
CA PRO A 195 14.15 13.22 2.34
C PRO A 195 14.08 12.62 3.76
N LYS A 196 13.82 13.44 4.78
CA LYS A 196 13.61 12.97 6.16
C LYS A 196 12.15 12.83 6.52
N ARG A 197 11.24 13.28 5.67
CA ARG A 197 9.81 13.21 5.92
C ARG A 197 9.22 11.94 5.33
N ILE A 198 8.57 11.16 6.19
CA ILE A 198 7.88 9.94 5.82
C ILE A 198 6.49 9.99 6.45
N TYR A 199 5.47 9.65 5.66
CA TYR A 199 4.10 9.45 6.14
C TYR A 199 3.80 7.96 6.13
N ILE A 200 3.07 7.50 7.13
CA ILE A 200 2.59 6.11 7.20
C ILE A 200 1.14 6.05 7.64
N ALA A 201 0.47 4.96 7.30
CA ALA A 201 -0.86 4.67 7.79
C ALA A 201 -0.98 3.21 8.27
N ILE A 202 -1.75 3.03 9.33
CA ILE A 202 -1.92 1.77 10.06
C ILE A 202 -3.40 1.51 10.32
N SER A 203 -3.89 0.31 10.05
CA SER A 203 -5.21 -0.19 10.49
C SER A 203 -5.08 -0.91 11.84
N ALA A 204 -5.70 -0.51 13.00
CA ALA A 204 -6.35 0.76 13.23
C ALA A 204 -5.58 1.50 14.32
N ALA A 205 -4.58 2.25 13.89
CA ALA A 205 -3.83 3.14 14.78
C ALA A 205 -3.88 4.60 14.28
N GLY A 206 -4.17 4.80 12.98
CA GLY A 206 -4.21 6.10 12.34
C GLY A 206 -3.02 6.34 11.41
N ALA A 207 -2.82 7.60 11.05
CA ALA A 207 -1.69 8.05 10.26
C ALA A 207 -0.64 8.73 11.15
N PHE A 208 0.63 8.60 10.76
CA PHE A 208 1.77 9.18 11.47
C PHE A 208 2.73 9.83 10.48
N ARG A 209 3.51 10.80 10.96
CA ARG A 209 4.57 11.45 10.20
C ARG A 209 5.85 11.51 11.02
N THR A 210 6.97 11.29 10.37
CA THR A 210 8.30 11.67 10.85
C THR A 210 8.85 12.81 10.00
N ASP A 211 9.63 13.70 10.60
CA ASP A 211 10.37 14.78 9.95
C ASP A 211 11.90 14.62 10.14
N ASP A 212 12.34 13.52 10.76
CA ASP A 212 13.74 13.24 11.11
C ASP A 212 14.28 11.89 10.59
N GLY A 213 13.57 11.28 9.64
CA GLY A 213 13.99 10.02 9.02
C GLY A 213 13.61 8.78 9.83
N GLY A 214 12.62 8.90 10.70
CA GLY A 214 12.08 7.80 11.48
C GLY A 214 12.61 7.68 12.91
N ALA A 215 13.43 8.63 13.37
CA ALA A 215 13.90 8.66 14.75
C ALA A 215 12.75 8.97 15.71
N THR A 216 11.90 9.94 15.35
CA THR A 216 10.67 10.26 16.09
C THR A 216 9.46 10.33 15.17
N TRP A 217 8.29 10.07 15.72
CA TRP A 217 7.02 10.07 14.98
C TRP A 217 5.96 10.84 15.74
N LYS A 218 5.04 11.47 15.01
CA LYS A 218 3.86 12.09 15.58
C LYS A 218 2.60 11.57 14.88
N PRO A 219 1.51 11.33 15.62
CA PRO A 219 0.19 11.12 15.03
C PRO A 219 -0.24 12.36 14.24
N ILE A 220 -0.83 12.13 13.07
CA ILE A 220 -1.37 13.18 12.21
C ILE A 220 -2.86 12.93 11.95
N ASN A 221 -3.66 12.82 13.01
CA ASN A 221 -5.06 12.42 12.94
C ASN A 221 -6.05 13.54 13.31
N LYS A 222 -5.58 14.76 13.50
CA LYS A 222 -6.44 15.88 13.89
C LYS A 222 -7.43 16.23 12.78
N GLY A 223 -8.72 16.22 13.11
CA GLY A 223 -9.83 16.41 12.17
C GLY A 223 -10.44 15.10 11.69
N LEU A 224 -9.84 13.93 11.98
CA LEU A 224 -10.51 12.65 11.78
C LEU A 224 -11.58 12.44 12.86
N HIS A 225 -12.71 11.88 12.46
CA HIS A 225 -13.82 11.53 13.35
C HIS A 225 -14.23 10.08 13.09
N SER A 226 -14.24 9.23 14.12
CA SER A 226 -14.56 7.79 13.99
C SER A 226 -15.55 7.36 15.04
N GLN A 227 -16.83 7.17 14.66
CA GLN A 227 -17.93 6.87 15.58
C GLN A 227 -17.80 5.50 16.28
N TYR A 228 -16.99 4.59 15.75
CA TYR A 228 -16.83 3.21 16.23
C TYR A 228 -15.72 3.04 17.27
N ILE A 229 -15.02 4.12 17.64
CA ILE A 229 -14.04 4.09 18.74
C ILE A 229 -14.56 4.87 19.96
N PRO A 230 -14.09 4.55 21.18
CA PRO A 230 -14.64 5.15 22.41
C PRO A 230 -14.57 6.67 22.47
N ASP A 231 -13.50 7.27 21.94
CA ASP A 231 -13.39 8.72 21.72
C ASP A 231 -13.32 8.96 20.22
N PRO A 232 -14.39 9.47 19.59
CA PRO A 232 -14.43 9.69 18.15
C PRO A 232 -13.36 10.62 17.59
N ASN A 233 -12.77 11.47 18.42
CA ASN A 233 -11.72 12.43 18.03
C ASN A 233 -10.35 12.09 18.65
N ALA A 234 -10.15 10.83 19.03
CA ALA A 234 -8.92 10.38 19.67
C ALA A 234 -7.67 10.73 18.85
N GLU A 235 -6.54 10.90 19.52
CA GLU A 235 -5.24 11.13 18.87
C GLU A 235 -4.82 9.94 17.96
N VAL A 236 -5.18 8.71 18.35
CA VAL A 236 -4.85 7.46 17.64
C VAL A 236 -6.05 6.50 17.68
N GLY A 237 -5.99 5.42 16.89
CA GLY A 237 -7.05 4.39 16.86
C GLY A 237 -8.00 4.51 15.66
N HIS A 238 -7.81 5.50 14.81
CA HIS A 238 -8.57 5.63 13.57
C HIS A 238 -8.16 4.54 12.57
N CYS A 239 -9.15 3.89 11.95
CA CYS A 239 -8.90 2.95 10.87
C CYS A 239 -8.68 3.71 9.56
N VAL A 240 -7.43 3.80 9.13
CA VAL A 240 -7.06 4.36 7.84
C VAL A 240 -6.89 3.21 6.85
N HIS A 241 -7.46 3.34 5.66
CA HIS A 241 -7.37 2.33 4.62
C HIS A 241 -6.25 2.61 3.62
N HIS A 242 -6.07 3.85 3.21
CA HIS A 242 -4.96 4.27 2.35
C HIS A 242 -4.75 5.77 2.43
N VAL A 243 -3.50 6.22 2.20
CA VAL A 243 -3.15 7.64 2.05
C VAL A 243 -2.38 7.79 0.74
N ALA A 244 -2.72 8.83 -0.02
CA ALA A 244 -2.03 9.18 -1.26
C ALA A 244 -1.56 10.65 -1.22
N MET A 245 -0.46 10.92 -1.92
CA MET A 245 0.13 12.26 -2.04
C MET A 245 0.47 12.56 -3.49
N SER A 246 0.12 13.76 -3.94
CA SER A 246 0.58 14.21 -5.25
C SER A 246 2.08 14.52 -5.24
N PRO A 247 2.89 13.89 -6.11
CA PRO A 247 4.30 14.25 -6.22
C PRO A 247 4.53 15.67 -6.76
N LYS A 248 3.51 16.26 -7.42
CA LYS A 248 3.53 17.64 -7.93
C LYS A 248 3.20 18.68 -6.86
N ARG A 249 2.61 18.27 -5.75
CA ARG A 249 2.27 19.14 -4.63
C ARG A 249 2.50 18.42 -3.30
N PRO A 250 3.77 18.22 -2.92
CA PRO A 250 4.11 17.58 -1.65
C PRO A 250 3.46 18.32 -0.47
N GLY A 251 3.00 17.55 0.52
CA GLY A 251 2.27 18.09 1.68
C GLY A 251 0.76 18.21 1.49
N VAL A 252 0.22 18.05 0.27
CA VAL A 252 -1.21 17.81 0.08
C VAL A 252 -1.44 16.30 0.08
N LEU A 253 -2.23 15.84 1.05
CA LEU A 253 -2.52 14.43 1.26
C LEU A 253 -4.01 14.17 1.10
N PHE A 254 -4.34 13.00 0.57
CA PHE A 254 -5.69 12.48 0.52
C PHE A 254 -5.72 11.12 1.23
N MET A 255 -6.82 10.84 1.92
CA MET A 255 -6.96 9.61 2.70
C MET A 255 -8.33 8.99 2.44
N GLN A 256 -8.35 7.70 2.14
CA GLN A 256 -9.52 6.88 2.36
C GLN A 256 -9.46 6.38 3.80
N LYS A 257 -10.29 6.92 4.64
CA LYS A 257 -10.53 6.41 5.99
C LYS A 257 -11.53 5.24 5.92
N HIS A 258 -11.81 4.58 7.01
CA HIS A 258 -12.84 3.52 7.09
C HIS A 258 -14.20 4.01 6.55
N TRP A 259 -14.69 5.12 7.08
CA TRP A 259 -15.72 5.97 6.49
C TRP A 259 -15.06 7.32 6.18
N ASP A 260 -15.49 7.98 5.15
CA ASP A 260 -15.05 9.28 4.67
C ASP A 260 -13.76 9.28 3.82
N VAL A 261 -13.78 10.14 2.81
CA VAL A 261 -12.58 10.57 2.09
C VAL A 261 -12.12 11.90 2.71
N MET A 262 -10.86 11.96 3.08
CA MET A 262 -10.29 13.11 3.80
C MET A 262 -9.20 13.77 2.97
N ARG A 263 -9.00 15.07 3.20
CA ARG A 263 -7.92 15.87 2.60
C ARG A 263 -7.18 16.66 3.67
N SER A 264 -5.87 16.74 3.53
CA SER A 264 -5.00 17.66 4.27
C SER A 264 -4.24 18.55 3.28
N ASP A 265 -4.17 19.84 3.58
CA ASP A 265 -3.40 20.84 2.82
C ASP A 265 -2.12 21.26 3.54
N ASP A 266 -1.81 20.66 4.70
CA ASP A 266 -0.73 21.06 5.61
C ASP A 266 0.09 19.86 6.13
N ALA A 267 0.41 18.94 5.23
CA ALA A 267 1.24 17.76 5.52
C ALA A 267 0.66 16.84 6.61
N GLY A 268 -0.66 16.75 6.69
CA GLY A 268 -1.38 15.90 7.63
C GLY A 268 -1.67 16.54 9.00
N ASP A 269 -1.25 17.80 9.22
CA ASP A 269 -1.48 18.45 10.52
C ASP A 269 -2.96 18.70 10.80
N ASN A 270 -3.79 18.90 9.77
CA ASN A 270 -5.24 18.96 9.88
C ASN A 270 -5.91 18.27 8.69
N TRP A 271 -7.02 17.59 8.95
CA TRP A 271 -7.83 16.90 7.94
C TRP A 271 -9.23 17.50 7.88
N LYS A 272 -9.78 17.55 6.66
CA LYS A 272 -11.18 17.87 6.38
C LYS A 272 -11.81 16.80 5.50
N GLU A 273 -13.08 16.51 5.72
CA GLU A 273 -13.83 15.59 4.88
C GLU A 273 -14.07 16.18 3.49
N VAL A 274 -13.96 15.33 2.47
CA VAL A 274 -14.17 15.66 1.05
C VAL A 274 -14.89 14.54 0.30
N SER A 275 -15.75 13.79 0.98
CA SER A 275 -16.54 12.71 0.38
C SER A 275 -17.59 13.22 -0.63
N GLY A 276 -18.03 14.48 -0.49
CA GLY A 276 -18.91 15.15 -1.44
C GLY A 276 -20.15 14.35 -1.80
N ASN A 277 -20.37 14.14 -3.11
CA ASN A 277 -21.50 13.42 -3.67
C ASN A 277 -21.21 11.94 -4.00
N LEU A 278 -20.24 11.31 -3.33
CA LEU A 278 -20.02 9.87 -3.47
C LEU A 278 -21.27 9.09 -3.03
N PRO A 279 -21.59 7.95 -3.69
CA PRO A 279 -22.77 7.15 -3.34
C PRO A 279 -22.64 6.44 -1.99
N THR A 280 -21.42 6.22 -1.56
CA THR A 280 -20.98 5.76 -0.25
C THR A 280 -19.56 6.25 -0.04
N ASP A 281 -19.20 6.55 1.18
CA ASP A 281 -17.89 7.04 1.59
C ASP A 281 -16.96 5.92 2.12
N PHE A 282 -17.46 4.67 2.14
CA PHE A 282 -16.65 3.51 2.48
C PHE A 282 -15.90 2.98 1.25
N GLY A 283 -14.62 2.77 1.38
CA GLY A 283 -13.75 2.21 0.34
C GLY A 283 -12.38 1.85 0.91
N PHE A 284 -11.50 1.30 0.07
CA PHE A 284 -10.16 0.95 0.49
C PHE A 284 -9.09 1.76 -0.22
N VAL A 285 -9.29 2.06 -1.49
CA VAL A 285 -8.27 2.65 -2.35
C VAL A 285 -8.52 4.11 -2.61
N ILE A 286 -7.44 4.87 -2.67
CA ILE A 286 -7.39 6.25 -3.16
C ILE A 286 -6.05 6.47 -3.85
N ASP A 287 -6.03 7.17 -4.99
CA ASP A 287 -4.79 7.60 -5.63
C ASP A 287 -4.95 8.98 -6.28
N VAL A 288 -3.82 9.61 -6.58
CA VAL A 288 -3.75 10.98 -7.12
C VAL A 288 -3.16 10.95 -8.52
N HIS A 289 -3.78 11.66 -9.45
CA HIS A 289 -3.29 11.84 -10.81
C HIS A 289 -1.86 12.38 -10.82
N ALA A 290 -0.98 11.79 -11.64
CA ALA A 290 0.45 12.10 -11.61
C ALA A 290 0.79 13.57 -11.93
N HIS A 291 -0.05 14.27 -12.70
CA HIS A 291 0.20 15.62 -13.18
C HIS A 291 -0.77 16.68 -12.63
N GLU A 292 -1.95 16.25 -12.17
CA GLU A 292 -3.02 17.11 -11.69
C GLU A 292 -3.26 16.86 -10.18
N PRO A 293 -2.69 17.66 -9.28
CA PRO A 293 -2.71 17.38 -7.84
C PRO A 293 -4.09 17.50 -7.18
N GLU A 294 -5.07 18.07 -7.87
CA GLU A 294 -6.48 18.12 -7.42
C GLU A 294 -7.34 17.00 -8.02
N THR A 295 -6.76 16.19 -8.91
CA THR A 295 -7.48 15.06 -9.52
C THR A 295 -7.16 13.77 -8.76
N ILE A 296 -8.18 13.18 -8.13
CA ILE A 296 -8.08 11.99 -7.29
C ILE A 296 -9.10 10.93 -7.71
N TYR A 297 -8.80 9.67 -7.39
CA TYR A 297 -9.59 8.51 -7.76
C TYR A 297 -9.89 7.65 -6.54
N VAL A 298 -11.13 7.15 -6.43
CA VAL A 298 -11.57 6.17 -5.43
C VAL A 298 -12.46 5.12 -6.06
N VAL A 299 -12.57 3.96 -5.41
CA VAL A 299 -13.54 2.92 -5.75
C VAL A 299 -14.37 2.60 -4.52
N PRO A 300 -15.49 3.30 -4.30
CA PRO A 300 -16.36 3.03 -3.17
C PRO A 300 -16.98 1.64 -3.24
N ILE A 301 -17.16 1.02 -2.07
CA ILE A 301 -17.92 -0.21 -1.90
C ILE A 301 -19.13 0.05 -0.99
N LYS A 302 -20.02 -0.92 -0.88
CA LYS A 302 -21.35 -0.70 -0.29
C LYS A 302 -21.28 -0.35 1.19
N SER A 303 -20.52 -1.11 1.97
CA SER A 303 -20.32 -0.88 3.41
C SER A 303 -19.16 -1.73 3.95
N ASP A 304 -18.89 -1.59 5.25
CA ASP A 304 -17.95 -2.41 6.01
C ASP A 304 -18.36 -3.90 6.15
N SER A 305 -19.64 -4.19 6.01
CA SER A 305 -20.20 -5.55 6.06
C SER A 305 -20.47 -6.15 4.68
N GLU A 306 -20.62 -5.31 3.64
CA GLU A 306 -20.91 -5.72 2.27
C GLU A 306 -19.77 -5.26 1.35
N HIS A 307 -18.69 -6.04 1.32
CA HIS A 307 -17.43 -5.72 0.64
C HIS A 307 -17.51 -5.91 -0.88
N PHE A 308 -18.46 -5.27 -1.53
CA PHE A 308 -18.59 -5.21 -2.98
C PHE A 308 -19.14 -3.85 -3.44
N VAL A 309 -18.94 -3.53 -4.71
CA VAL A 309 -19.36 -2.25 -5.29
C VAL A 309 -20.87 -2.08 -5.27
N PRO A 310 -21.39 -0.85 -5.03
CA PRO A 310 -22.84 -0.60 -4.99
C PRO A 310 -23.56 -1.06 -6.25
N ASP A 311 -24.75 -1.64 -6.08
CA ASP A 311 -25.64 -2.14 -7.16
C ASP A 311 -25.03 -3.22 -8.07
N GLY A 312 -23.89 -3.83 -7.69
CA GLY A 312 -23.15 -4.74 -8.58
C GLY A 312 -22.63 -4.05 -9.85
N LYS A 313 -22.32 -2.75 -9.76
CA LYS A 313 -21.82 -1.91 -10.86
C LYS A 313 -20.46 -1.36 -10.50
N LEU A 314 -19.44 -1.81 -11.21
CA LEU A 314 -18.08 -1.32 -10.99
C LEU A 314 -17.95 0.10 -11.56
N ARG A 315 -17.59 1.04 -10.69
CA ARG A 315 -17.36 2.44 -11.02
C ARG A 315 -16.11 2.93 -10.31
N VAL A 316 -15.25 3.59 -11.04
CA VAL A 316 -14.22 4.44 -10.45
C VAL A 316 -14.82 5.84 -10.32
N TYR A 317 -14.62 6.48 -9.21
CA TYR A 317 -15.01 7.89 -9.05
C TYR A 317 -13.79 8.76 -9.11
N ARG A 318 -13.89 9.82 -9.92
CA ARG A 318 -12.85 10.84 -10.07
C ARG A 318 -13.36 12.18 -9.55
N SER A 319 -12.56 12.85 -8.76
CA SER A 319 -12.75 14.27 -8.47
C SER A 319 -11.62 15.06 -9.13
N ARG A 320 -11.96 16.13 -9.81
CA ARG A 320 -10.99 17.11 -10.36
C ARG A 320 -10.87 18.37 -9.50
N SER A 321 -11.57 18.39 -8.37
CA SER A 321 -11.69 19.53 -7.45
C SER A 321 -11.19 19.22 -6.03
N GLY A 322 -10.33 18.20 -5.90
CA GLY A 322 -9.78 17.81 -4.61
C GLY A 322 -10.80 17.21 -3.66
N GLY A 323 -11.83 16.56 -4.21
CA GLY A 323 -12.87 15.86 -3.45
C GLY A 323 -14.19 16.62 -3.27
N ASN A 324 -14.30 17.88 -3.77
CA ASN A 324 -15.56 18.62 -3.62
C ASN A 324 -16.70 18.05 -4.48
N GLU A 325 -16.38 17.61 -5.69
CA GLU A 325 -17.33 16.98 -6.61
C GLU A 325 -16.71 15.73 -7.21
N TRP A 326 -17.55 14.69 -7.40
CA TRP A 326 -17.15 13.39 -7.91
C TRP A 326 -17.99 13.00 -9.12
N GLU A 327 -17.33 12.47 -10.14
CA GLU A 327 -17.93 11.91 -11.34
C GLU A 327 -17.71 10.40 -11.43
N ALA A 328 -18.73 9.65 -11.81
CA ALA A 328 -18.63 8.21 -11.99
C ALA A 328 -18.06 7.86 -13.36
N LEU A 329 -16.96 7.14 -13.40
CA LEU A 329 -16.31 6.64 -14.61
C LEU A 329 -16.73 5.18 -14.83
N THR A 330 -17.43 4.90 -15.93
CA THR A 330 -18.07 3.59 -16.14
C THR A 330 -17.75 2.96 -17.50
N LYS A 331 -17.27 3.75 -18.46
CA LYS A 331 -17.05 3.27 -19.83
C LYS A 331 -16.00 2.16 -19.89
N GLY A 332 -16.43 0.95 -20.24
CA GLY A 332 -15.59 -0.25 -20.29
C GLY A 332 -15.55 -1.07 -18.99
N LEU A 333 -16.22 -0.59 -17.92
CA LEU A 333 -16.38 -1.34 -16.66
C LEU A 333 -17.71 -2.09 -16.60
N PRO A 334 -17.78 -3.27 -15.94
CA PRO A 334 -19.04 -4.03 -15.78
C PRO A 334 -20.10 -3.22 -15.04
N GLN A 335 -21.30 -3.11 -15.61
CA GLN A 335 -22.43 -2.35 -15.06
C GLN A 335 -23.57 -3.24 -14.57
N SER A 336 -23.31 -4.53 -14.36
CA SER A 336 -24.25 -5.48 -13.76
C SER A 336 -23.51 -6.70 -13.24
N ASN A 337 -24.05 -7.33 -12.21
CA ASN A 337 -23.57 -8.60 -11.63
C ASN A 337 -22.06 -8.61 -11.29
N CYS A 338 -21.51 -7.48 -10.88
CA CYS A 338 -20.13 -7.32 -10.52
C CYS A 338 -20.01 -7.18 -9.00
N TYR A 339 -19.61 -8.24 -8.32
CA TYR A 339 -19.51 -8.29 -6.86
C TYR A 339 -18.05 -8.39 -6.43
N VAL A 340 -17.28 -7.39 -6.79
CA VAL A 340 -15.85 -7.26 -6.48
C VAL A 340 -15.59 -6.02 -5.63
N ASN A 341 -14.42 -5.97 -5.03
CA ASN A 341 -13.84 -4.75 -4.46
C ASN A 341 -12.42 -4.52 -5.00
N VAL A 342 -11.89 -3.34 -4.75
CA VAL A 342 -10.51 -2.95 -5.00
C VAL A 342 -9.88 -2.70 -3.64
N LEU A 343 -8.81 -3.44 -3.33
CA LEU A 343 -8.13 -3.35 -2.04
C LEU A 343 -7.22 -2.11 -1.97
N ARG A 344 -6.78 -1.76 -0.77
CA ARG A 344 -6.07 -0.50 -0.45
C ARG A 344 -4.82 -0.21 -1.30
N ASP A 345 -4.03 -1.24 -1.61
CA ASP A 345 -2.82 -1.13 -2.44
C ASP A 345 -3.05 -1.57 -3.90
N ALA A 346 -4.30 -1.72 -4.33
CA ALA A 346 -4.64 -2.29 -5.65
C ALA A 346 -5.00 -1.24 -6.71
N MET A 347 -4.50 -0.01 -6.59
CA MET A 347 -4.58 1.03 -7.63
C MET A 347 -3.26 1.79 -7.70
N ALA A 348 -2.85 2.16 -8.92
CA ALA A 348 -1.68 3.00 -9.16
C ALA A 348 -1.82 3.80 -10.45
N VAL A 349 -1.03 4.86 -10.58
CA VAL A 349 -1.02 5.74 -11.76
C VAL A 349 0.36 5.75 -12.42
N ASP A 350 0.41 5.87 -13.75
CA ASP A 350 1.67 6.11 -14.47
C ASP A 350 1.94 7.63 -14.64
N ARG A 351 3.15 7.95 -15.09
CA ARG A 351 3.60 9.34 -15.28
C ARG A 351 3.62 9.77 -16.74
N LEU A 352 3.03 8.99 -17.65
CA LEU A 352 2.95 9.36 -19.06
C LEU A 352 1.97 10.52 -19.26
N ASP A 353 2.08 11.20 -20.42
CA ASP A 353 1.06 12.14 -20.86
C ASP A 353 -0.27 11.41 -21.05
N LYS A 354 -1.37 12.03 -20.64
CA LYS A 354 -2.65 11.39 -20.32
C LYS A 354 -2.42 10.25 -19.33
N CYS A 355 -2.18 10.64 -18.09
CA CYS A 355 -1.94 9.73 -16.95
C CYS A 355 -2.72 8.42 -17.06
N GLY A 356 -2.01 7.32 -17.08
CA GLY A 356 -2.62 6.00 -17.02
C GLY A 356 -3.01 5.64 -15.61
N ILE A 357 -4.15 4.96 -15.47
CA ILE A 357 -4.67 4.51 -14.18
C ILE A 357 -4.91 3.01 -14.26
N TYR A 358 -4.47 2.30 -13.24
CA TYR A 358 -4.51 0.85 -13.18
C TYR A 358 -5.10 0.41 -11.87
N PHE A 359 -6.00 -0.57 -11.88
CA PHE A 359 -6.46 -1.17 -10.64
C PHE A 359 -6.77 -2.66 -10.81
N GLY A 360 -6.59 -3.39 -9.73
CA GLY A 360 -6.88 -4.81 -9.63
C GLY A 360 -8.07 -5.08 -8.71
N THR A 361 -8.81 -6.14 -9.00
CA THR A 361 -10.01 -6.50 -8.24
C THR A 361 -9.80 -7.77 -7.43
N SER A 362 -10.60 -7.93 -6.38
CA SER A 362 -10.70 -9.18 -5.63
C SER A 362 -11.17 -10.38 -6.48
N GLY A 363 -11.76 -10.11 -7.64
CA GLY A 363 -12.17 -11.11 -8.63
C GLY A 363 -11.09 -11.50 -9.64
N GLY A 364 -9.88 -10.90 -9.55
CA GLY A 364 -8.73 -11.27 -10.40
C GLY A 364 -8.65 -10.54 -11.74
N GLN A 365 -9.44 -9.50 -11.96
CA GLN A 365 -9.30 -8.65 -13.15
C GLN A 365 -8.35 -7.49 -12.84
N VAL A 366 -7.53 -7.09 -13.82
CA VAL A 366 -6.79 -5.84 -13.81
C VAL A 366 -7.31 -4.96 -14.95
N TYR A 367 -7.74 -3.76 -14.59
CA TYR A 367 -8.21 -2.75 -15.52
C TYR A 367 -7.16 -1.66 -15.71
N ALA A 368 -7.08 -1.15 -16.93
CA ALA A 368 -6.25 -0.01 -17.30
C ALA A 368 -7.08 1.05 -18.02
N SER A 369 -6.78 2.29 -17.72
CA SER A 369 -7.18 3.47 -18.50
C SER A 369 -5.92 4.16 -19.00
N ALA A 370 -5.88 4.51 -20.27
CA ALA A 370 -4.79 5.29 -20.89
C ALA A 370 -5.16 6.78 -21.07
N ASP A 371 -6.32 7.19 -20.56
CA ASP A 371 -6.95 8.49 -20.79
C ASP A 371 -7.48 9.14 -19.50
N ALA A 372 -6.73 9.01 -18.41
CA ALA A 372 -7.06 9.57 -17.10
C ALA A 372 -8.42 9.11 -16.53
N GLY A 373 -8.86 7.89 -16.89
CA GLY A 373 -10.09 7.28 -16.40
C GLY A 373 -11.30 7.45 -17.32
N ASP A 374 -11.19 8.16 -18.44
CA ASP A 374 -12.33 8.39 -19.34
C ASP A 374 -12.83 7.09 -20.00
N SER A 375 -11.95 6.10 -20.20
CA SER A 375 -12.32 4.76 -20.65
C SER A 375 -11.41 3.68 -20.05
N TRP A 376 -11.93 2.47 -19.91
CA TRP A 376 -11.28 1.36 -19.25
C TRP A 376 -11.26 0.10 -20.10
N ASN A 377 -10.17 -0.65 -20.01
CA ASN A 377 -10.04 -1.96 -20.61
C ASN A 377 -9.55 -2.95 -19.56
N ALA A 378 -10.10 -4.15 -19.52
CA ALA A 378 -9.50 -5.23 -18.75
C ALA A 378 -8.28 -5.75 -19.52
N ILE A 379 -7.09 -5.51 -18.97
CA ILE A 379 -5.83 -5.92 -19.60
C ILE A 379 -5.45 -7.35 -19.25
N VAL A 380 -5.97 -7.88 -18.17
CA VAL A 380 -5.94 -9.30 -17.83
C VAL A 380 -7.17 -9.66 -17.01
N ARG A 381 -7.62 -10.91 -17.16
CA ARG A 381 -8.75 -11.50 -16.42
C ARG A 381 -8.31 -12.83 -15.82
N ASP A 382 -9.12 -13.30 -14.88
CA ASP A 382 -8.98 -14.65 -14.31
C ASP A 382 -7.66 -14.90 -13.58
N LEU A 383 -7.02 -13.83 -13.06
CA LEU A 383 -5.94 -13.96 -12.08
C LEU A 383 -6.51 -14.39 -10.72
N PRO A 384 -5.68 -14.89 -9.80
CA PRO A 384 -6.08 -14.96 -8.40
C PRO A 384 -6.44 -13.56 -7.87
N GLY A 385 -7.25 -13.48 -6.82
CA GLY A 385 -7.67 -12.19 -6.28
C GLY A 385 -6.48 -11.25 -6.06
N VAL A 386 -6.57 -10.04 -6.61
CA VAL A 386 -5.49 -9.04 -6.59
C VAL A 386 -5.41 -8.41 -5.21
N LEU A 387 -4.19 -8.30 -4.68
CA LEU A 387 -3.87 -7.68 -3.39
C LEU A 387 -3.25 -6.30 -3.58
N SER A 388 -2.39 -6.14 -4.58
CA SER A 388 -1.72 -4.87 -4.89
C SER A 388 -1.52 -4.68 -6.39
N VAL A 389 -1.48 -3.42 -6.80
CA VAL A 389 -1.10 -2.95 -8.13
C VAL A 389 -0.17 -1.77 -7.98
N GLU A 390 1.02 -1.87 -8.53
CA GLU A 390 2.02 -0.79 -8.59
C GLU A 390 2.46 -0.54 -10.03
N VAL A 391 2.97 0.63 -10.31
CA VAL A 391 3.36 1.01 -11.68
C VAL A 391 4.76 1.60 -11.72
N GLN A 392 5.54 1.14 -12.69
CA GLN A 392 6.77 1.81 -13.11
C GLN A 392 6.56 2.41 -14.50
N THR A 393 6.81 3.71 -14.61
CA THR A 393 7.00 4.38 -15.91
C THR A 393 8.49 4.36 -16.21
N ILE A 394 8.88 3.74 -17.32
CA ILE A 394 10.28 3.55 -17.74
C ILE A 394 10.48 4.33 -19.02
N GLU A 395 11.38 5.29 -19.01
CA GLU A 395 11.72 6.17 -20.15
C GLU A 395 12.91 5.65 -20.98
#